data_0e25be601b135375974ec6fffc41e6ad
#
_entry.id   0e25be601b135375974ec6fffc41e6ad
#
_cell.length_a   1.000
_cell.length_b   1.000
_cell.length_c   1.000
_cell.angle_alpha   90.00
_cell.angle_beta   90.00
_cell.angle_gamma   90.00
#
_symmetry.space_group_name_H-M   'P 1'
#
loop_
_entity.id
_entity.type
_entity.pdbx_description
1 polymer ?
#
loop_
_entity_poly.entity_id
_entity_poly.type
_entity_poly.pdbx_seq_one_letter_code
_entity_poly.pdbx_strand_id
1 'polypeptide(L)'
;MIKMVVTDLDDTLLRTDKSISKYTVDIINRVRQQGIKFIFATARGGSAKTLVAEEWFDGYVLLNGAKAYVNNRLVYDRTIPADLFIPFLRELSKKKLKVAAEVEGVHYANFKVNEKWSYINNYIVTDYSSVPGGADKLYALIEGPDQLDLITPLLPKELYLNLTRDNLAMIMHREATKFNGVLAVAREFNIAESEIIAFGDDVNDKDLLLNAGLGVAMGNSVEEIKLIADYICDTNDNDGVAKWLNENILKTWFEENMN
;
A
#
# COMPACT_ATOMS: atom_id res chain seq x y z
N MET A 1 -5.10 9.12 23.37
CA MET A 1 -5.79 10.07 22.45
C MET A 1 -5.25 9.85 21.04
N ILE A 2 -6.10 9.82 20.03
CA ILE A 2 -5.70 9.62 18.63
C ILE A 2 -4.98 10.85 18.08
N LYS A 3 -3.88 10.61 17.37
CA LYS A 3 -3.02 11.65 16.78
C LYS A 3 -2.79 11.46 15.29
N MET A 4 -3.10 10.27 14.75
CA MET A 4 -2.94 9.98 13.31
C MET A 4 -4.09 9.14 12.80
N VAL A 5 -4.56 9.46 11.61
CA VAL A 5 -5.47 8.66 10.80
C VAL A 5 -4.71 8.17 9.57
N VAL A 6 -4.80 6.89 9.30
CA VAL A 6 -4.25 6.23 8.12
C VAL A 6 -5.38 5.58 7.34
N THR A 7 -5.41 5.75 6.04
CA THR A 7 -6.40 5.11 5.18
C THR A 7 -5.72 4.45 3.99
N ASP A 8 -6.19 3.26 3.56
CA ASP A 8 -5.94 2.83 2.20
C ASP A 8 -6.67 3.77 1.21
N LEU A 9 -6.35 3.68 -0.06
CA LEU A 9 -6.98 4.47 -1.12
C LEU A 9 -8.08 3.71 -1.85
N ASP A 10 -7.72 2.65 -2.56
CA ASP A 10 -8.65 1.93 -3.43
C ASP A 10 -9.69 1.18 -2.61
N ASP A 11 -10.97 1.40 -2.93
CA ASP A 11 -12.09 0.75 -2.26
C ASP A 11 -12.17 0.99 -0.73
N THR A 12 -11.36 1.96 -0.23
CA THR A 12 -11.37 2.47 1.14
C THR A 12 -11.70 3.96 1.16
N LEU A 13 -10.75 4.88 0.90
CA LEU A 13 -11.01 6.31 0.83
C LEU A 13 -11.65 6.71 -0.50
N LEU A 14 -11.20 6.08 -1.60
CA LEU A 14 -11.73 6.30 -2.94
C LEU A 14 -13.01 5.49 -3.14
N ARG A 15 -14.01 6.11 -3.75
CA ARG A 15 -15.19 5.44 -4.26
C ARG A 15 -14.83 4.46 -5.39
N THR A 16 -15.74 3.60 -5.75
CA THR A 16 -15.55 2.63 -6.85
C THR A 16 -15.18 3.30 -8.18
N ASP A 17 -15.69 4.51 -8.44
CA ASP A 17 -15.36 5.34 -9.60
C ASP A 17 -14.04 6.12 -9.45
N LYS A 18 -13.30 5.88 -8.37
CA LYS A 18 -12.03 6.54 -7.98
C LYS A 18 -12.17 8.02 -7.64
N SER A 19 -13.37 8.52 -7.42
CA SER A 19 -13.63 9.86 -6.91
C SER A 19 -13.53 9.95 -5.38
N ILE A 20 -13.41 11.16 -4.85
CA ILE A 20 -13.57 11.49 -3.43
C ILE A 20 -14.67 12.55 -3.33
N SER A 21 -15.61 12.36 -2.40
CA SER A 21 -16.69 13.32 -2.19
C SER A 21 -16.18 14.60 -1.53
N LYS A 22 -16.88 15.71 -1.78
CA LYS A 22 -16.63 16.96 -1.05
C LYS A 22 -16.78 16.77 0.46
N TYR A 23 -17.75 15.96 0.90
CA TYR A 23 -17.93 15.64 2.31
C TYR A 23 -16.69 14.98 2.92
N THR A 24 -16.11 14.00 2.25
CA THR A 24 -14.88 13.33 2.71
C THR A 24 -13.73 14.34 2.82
N VAL A 25 -13.53 15.21 1.82
CA VAL A 25 -12.49 16.25 1.87
C VAL A 25 -12.72 17.22 3.02
N ASP A 26 -13.97 17.65 3.27
CA ASP A 26 -14.31 18.54 4.38
C ASP A 26 -14.01 17.88 5.75
N ILE A 27 -14.29 16.58 5.90
CA ILE A 27 -13.97 15.83 7.13
C ILE A 27 -12.46 15.69 7.33
N ILE A 28 -11.69 15.34 6.29
CA ILE A 28 -10.23 15.30 6.34
C ILE A 28 -9.68 16.64 6.86
N ASN A 29 -10.11 17.74 6.29
CA ASN A 29 -9.68 19.07 6.71
C ASN A 29 -10.02 19.37 8.18
N ARG A 30 -11.21 19.00 8.65
CA ARG A 30 -11.63 19.19 10.05
C ARG A 30 -10.80 18.33 11.02
N VAL A 31 -10.50 17.08 10.67
CA VAL A 31 -9.62 16.19 11.45
C VAL A 31 -8.23 16.81 11.58
N ARG A 32 -7.66 17.29 10.47
CA ARG A 32 -6.34 17.93 10.46
C ARG A 32 -6.32 19.25 11.24
N GLN A 33 -7.41 20.03 11.24
CA GLN A 33 -7.55 21.26 12.06
C GLN A 33 -7.50 20.98 13.56
N GLN A 34 -7.81 19.75 14.01
CA GLN A 34 -7.62 19.34 15.41
C GLN A 34 -6.19 18.89 15.72
N GLY A 35 -5.25 19.02 14.78
CA GLY A 35 -3.86 18.61 14.93
C GLY A 35 -3.62 17.11 14.70
N ILE A 36 -4.65 16.35 14.29
CA ILE A 36 -4.53 14.94 13.94
C ILE A 36 -3.93 14.82 12.54
N LYS A 37 -2.85 14.06 12.41
CA LYS A 37 -2.21 13.79 11.12
C LYS A 37 -3.08 12.89 10.26
N PHE A 38 -3.18 13.19 8.96
CA PHE A 38 -3.92 12.38 8.01
C PHE A 38 -3.00 11.89 6.89
N ILE A 39 -2.84 10.58 6.75
CA ILE A 39 -1.96 9.96 5.76
C ILE A 39 -2.69 8.86 4.99
N PHE A 40 -2.18 8.49 3.82
CA PHE A 40 -2.63 7.30 3.13
C PHE A 40 -1.53 6.25 2.98
N ALA A 41 -1.92 4.97 2.89
CA ALA A 41 -1.03 3.83 2.64
C ALA A 41 -1.62 2.93 1.56
N THR A 42 -0.96 2.83 0.39
CA THR A 42 -1.51 2.16 -0.79
C THR A 42 -0.56 1.17 -1.45
N ALA A 43 -1.10 0.19 -2.16
CA ALA A 43 -0.34 -0.69 -3.05
C ALA A 43 0.16 0.03 -4.31
N ARG A 44 -0.42 1.19 -4.64
CA ARG A 44 -0.02 1.98 -5.81
C ARG A 44 1.38 2.57 -5.63
N GLY A 45 2.08 2.76 -6.75
CA GLY A 45 3.28 3.57 -6.83
C GLY A 45 2.95 5.05 -7.04
N GLY A 46 3.76 5.75 -7.85
CA GLY A 46 3.61 7.19 -8.13
C GLY A 46 2.23 7.59 -8.70
N SER A 47 1.49 6.66 -9.33
CA SER A 47 0.13 6.91 -9.82
C SER A 47 -0.89 7.25 -8.72
N ALA A 48 -0.61 6.93 -7.46
CA ALA A 48 -1.48 7.35 -6.35
C ALA A 48 -1.66 8.87 -6.29
N LYS A 49 -0.61 9.62 -6.57
CA LYS A 49 -0.60 11.09 -6.53
C LYS A 49 -1.46 11.76 -7.62
N THR A 50 -1.92 11.02 -8.62
CA THR A 50 -2.85 11.53 -9.64
C THR A 50 -4.31 11.38 -9.25
N LEU A 51 -4.60 10.62 -8.19
CA LEU A 51 -5.96 10.33 -7.73
C LEU A 51 -6.39 11.23 -6.56
N VAL A 52 -5.43 11.74 -5.78
CA VAL A 52 -5.68 12.54 -4.60
C VAL A 52 -4.79 13.79 -4.60
N ALA A 53 -5.30 14.89 -4.04
CA ALA A 53 -4.51 16.10 -3.88
C ALA A 53 -3.55 15.91 -2.68
N GLU A 54 -2.25 16.14 -2.91
CA GLU A 54 -1.22 15.94 -1.88
C GLU A 54 -1.44 16.81 -0.64
N GLU A 55 -2.01 18.00 -0.80
CA GLU A 55 -2.29 18.93 0.30
C GLU A 55 -3.31 18.42 1.33
N TRP A 56 -4.05 17.36 1.01
CA TRP A 56 -4.97 16.73 1.97
C TRP A 56 -4.26 15.84 2.98
N PHE A 57 -2.98 15.52 2.76
CA PHE A 57 -2.24 14.55 3.55
C PHE A 57 -0.95 15.13 4.13
N ASP A 58 -0.60 14.69 5.34
CA ASP A 58 0.64 15.06 6.03
C ASP A 58 1.81 14.12 5.64
N GLY A 59 1.50 13.00 5.01
CA GLY A 59 2.46 12.01 4.51
C GLY A 59 1.75 10.89 3.77
N TYR A 60 2.52 9.99 3.17
CA TYR A 60 1.95 8.87 2.43
C TYR A 60 2.93 7.69 2.34
N VAL A 61 2.34 6.51 2.18
CA VAL A 61 3.05 5.23 2.02
C VAL A 61 2.64 4.61 0.69
N LEU A 62 3.62 4.26 -0.14
CA LEU A 62 3.43 3.71 -1.47
C LEU A 62 3.93 2.27 -1.55
N LEU A 63 3.50 1.54 -2.60
CA LEU A 63 4.01 0.21 -2.95
C LEU A 63 3.91 -0.76 -1.77
N ASN A 64 2.74 -0.85 -1.14
CA ASN A 64 2.51 -1.69 0.04
C ASN A 64 3.52 -1.49 1.18
N GLY A 65 4.10 -0.29 1.30
CA GLY A 65 5.06 0.00 2.36
C GLY A 65 6.52 -0.04 1.93
N ALA A 66 6.83 -0.20 0.65
CA ALA A 66 8.22 -0.14 0.19
C ALA A 66 8.81 1.27 0.31
N LYS A 67 7.98 2.30 0.14
CA LYS A 67 8.42 3.71 0.26
C LYS A 67 7.42 4.52 1.09
N ALA A 68 7.94 5.34 2.02
CA ALA A 68 7.12 6.28 2.77
C ALA A 68 7.71 7.69 2.75
N TYR A 69 6.83 8.69 2.75
CA TYR A 69 7.17 10.09 2.56
C TYR A 69 6.47 11.00 3.57
N VAL A 70 7.18 12.02 4.03
CA VAL A 70 6.65 13.15 4.80
C VAL A 70 7.11 14.43 4.14
N ASN A 71 6.19 15.34 3.82
CA ASN A 71 6.51 16.59 3.09
C ASN A 71 7.35 16.31 1.83
N ASN A 72 7.00 15.30 1.05
CA ASN A 72 7.73 14.84 -0.14
C ASN A 72 9.18 14.39 0.09
N ARG A 73 9.64 14.30 1.35
CA ARG A 73 10.92 13.72 1.73
C ARG A 73 10.74 12.21 1.98
N LEU A 74 11.55 11.39 1.32
CA LEU A 74 11.59 9.95 1.56
C LEU A 74 12.11 9.70 2.99
N VAL A 75 11.30 9.03 3.82
CA VAL A 75 11.60 8.70 5.22
C VAL A 75 11.77 7.19 5.46
N TYR A 76 11.34 6.38 4.50
CA TYR A 76 11.46 4.93 4.54
C TYR A 76 11.64 4.38 3.13
N ASP A 77 12.61 3.49 2.95
CA ASP A 77 12.88 2.80 1.70
C ASP A 77 13.18 1.31 1.97
N ARG A 78 12.43 0.44 1.33
CA ARG A 78 12.60 -1.01 1.33
C ARG A 78 12.53 -1.55 -0.09
N THR A 79 13.18 -0.86 -1.01
CA THR A 79 13.46 -1.40 -2.35
C THR A 79 14.36 -2.64 -2.24
N ILE A 80 14.19 -3.55 -3.18
CA ILE A 80 14.96 -4.80 -3.23
C ILE A 80 16.31 -4.49 -3.88
N PRO A 81 17.45 -4.70 -3.20
CA PRO A 81 18.78 -4.40 -3.76
C PRO A 81 19.09 -5.20 -5.03
N ALA A 82 19.82 -4.59 -5.97
CA ALA A 82 20.13 -5.20 -7.26
C ALA A 82 20.95 -6.50 -7.14
N ASP A 83 21.86 -6.57 -6.18
CA ASP A 83 22.66 -7.76 -5.87
C ASP A 83 21.82 -8.91 -5.35
N LEU A 84 20.66 -8.66 -4.78
CA LEU A 84 19.71 -9.67 -4.32
C LEU A 84 18.77 -10.12 -5.45
N PHE A 85 18.14 -9.19 -6.18
CA PHE A 85 17.11 -9.58 -7.14
C PHE A 85 17.64 -10.02 -8.51
N ILE A 86 18.76 -9.50 -8.99
CA ILE A 86 19.29 -9.84 -10.31
C ILE A 86 19.65 -11.34 -10.41
N PRO A 87 20.43 -11.93 -9.49
CA PRO A 87 20.70 -13.36 -9.51
C PRO A 87 19.42 -14.20 -9.44
N PHE A 88 18.48 -13.80 -8.59
CA PHE A 88 17.21 -14.49 -8.42
C PHE A 88 16.37 -14.50 -9.71
N LEU A 89 16.17 -13.34 -10.36
CA LEU A 89 15.41 -13.25 -11.61
C LEU A 89 16.11 -14.00 -12.76
N ARG A 90 17.44 -14.01 -12.80
CA ARG A 90 18.19 -14.79 -13.79
C ARG A 90 17.96 -16.29 -13.63
N GLU A 91 17.94 -16.79 -12.39
CA GLU A 91 17.67 -18.22 -12.15
C GLU A 91 16.23 -18.59 -12.55
N LEU A 92 15.24 -17.73 -12.23
CA LEU A 92 13.87 -17.95 -12.67
C LEU A 92 13.73 -17.89 -14.21
N SER A 93 14.47 -16.96 -14.85
CA SER A 93 14.52 -16.84 -16.31
C SER A 93 15.08 -18.10 -16.99
N LYS A 94 16.13 -18.72 -16.44
CA LYS A 94 16.66 -20.01 -16.90
C LYS A 94 15.63 -21.13 -16.85
N LYS A 95 14.71 -21.07 -15.89
CA LYS A 95 13.55 -21.99 -15.77
C LYS A 95 12.39 -21.63 -16.69
N LYS A 96 12.58 -20.68 -17.62
CA LYS A 96 11.58 -20.19 -18.61
C LYS A 96 10.37 -19.51 -17.98
N LEU A 97 10.48 -19.02 -16.75
CA LEU A 97 9.45 -18.19 -16.14
C LEU A 97 9.49 -16.77 -16.73
N LYS A 98 8.34 -16.17 -16.96
CA LYS A 98 8.20 -14.77 -17.32
C LYS A 98 8.28 -13.94 -16.06
N VAL A 99 9.37 -13.20 -15.88
CA VAL A 99 9.67 -12.45 -14.66
C VAL A 99 10.06 -11.01 -14.97
N ALA A 100 9.84 -10.13 -14.02
CA ALA A 100 10.20 -8.73 -14.13
C ALA A 100 10.56 -8.10 -12.79
N ALA A 101 11.33 -7.00 -12.85
CA ALA A 101 11.54 -6.03 -11.78
C ALA A 101 10.92 -4.69 -12.20
N GLU A 102 10.19 -4.05 -11.31
CA GLU A 102 9.76 -2.65 -11.46
C GLU A 102 10.75 -1.77 -10.70
N VAL A 103 11.38 -0.84 -11.41
CA VAL A 103 12.35 0.11 -10.87
C VAL A 103 11.89 1.50 -11.28
N GLU A 104 11.48 2.32 -10.33
CA GLU A 104 11.01 3.70 -10.57
C GLU A 104 9.94 3.80 -11.68
N GLY A 105 9.01 2.83 -11.71
CA GLY A 105 7.93 2.77 -12.70
C GLY A 105 8.34 2.25 -14.08
N VAL A 106 9.58 1.79 -14.27
CA VAL A 106 10.04 1.09 -15.47
C VAL A 106 10.05 -0.42 -15.21
N HIS A 107 9.45 -1.21 -16.10
CA HIS A 107 9.43 -2.67 -15.98
C HIS A 107 10.61 -3.28 -16.75
N TYR A 108 11.57 -3.84 -16.04
CA TYR A 108 12.68 -4.63 -16.59
C TYR A 108 12.27 -6.11 -16.61
N ALA A 109 11.97 -6.66 -17.78
CA ALA A 109 11.38 -7.98 -17.92
C ALA A 109 12.12 -8.85 -18.94
N ASN A 110 12.03 -10.19 -18.82
CA ASN A 110 12.52 -11.11 -19.86
C ASN A 110 11.47 -11.41 -20.94
N PHE A 111 10.36 -10.66 -20.96
CA PHE A 111 9.27 -10.76 -21.94
C PHE A 111 8.71 -9.36 -22.26
N LYS A 112 7.89 -9.26 -23.31
CA LYS A 112 7.21 -8.00 -23.65
C LYS A 112 6.01 -7.79 -22.74
N VAL A 113 6.13 -6.85 -21.82
CA VAL A 113 5.12 -6.58 -20.76
C VAL A 113 3.76 -6.16 -21.36
N ASN A 114 3.78 -5.41 -22.46
CA ASN A 114 2.57 -4.96 -23.14
C ASN A 114 1.78 -6.08 -23.86
N GLU A 115 2.35 -7.27 -24.05
CA GLU A 115 1.59 -8.44 -24.49
C GLU A 115 0.62 -8.96 -23.41
N LYS A 116 0.93 -8.73 -22.14
CA LYS A 116 0.05 -9.07 -21.01
C LYS A 116 -0.84 -7.88 -20.60
N TRP A 117 -0.27 -6.69 -20.54
CA TRP A 117 -0.94 -5.45 -20.15
C TRP A 117 -0.70 -4.38 -21.21
N SER A 118 -1.62 -4.25 -22.16
CA SER A 118 -1.50 -3.36 -23.34
C SER A 118 -1.29 -1.88 -23.00
N TYR A 119 -1.68 -1.46 -21.79
CA TYR A 119 -1.53 -0.09 -21.30
C TYR A 119 -0.13 0.20 -20.71
N ILE A 120 0.70 -0.83 -20.45
CA ILE A 120 2.06 -0.65 -19.95
C ILE A 120 3.01 -0.49 -21.14
N ASN A 121 3.51 0.73 -21.33
CA ASN A 121 4.45 1.06 -22.39
C ASN A 121 5.88 1.35 -21.88
N ASN A 122 6.04 1.56 -20.56
CA ASN A 122 7.33 1.86 -19.95
C ASN A 122 8.03 0.56 -19.49
N TYR A 123 8.59 -0.19 -20.44
CA TYR A 123 9.29 -1.43 -20.14
C TYR A 123 10.53 -1.65 -21.02
N ILE A 124 11.48 -2.41 -20.51
CA ILE A 124 12.70 -2.83 -21.19
C ILE A 124 12.79 -4.36 -21.14
N VAL A 125 12.91 -4.99 -22.31
CA VAL A 125 13.20 -6.43 -22.37
C VAL A 125 14.69 -6.64 -22.11
N THR A 126 15.02 -7.47 -21.11
CA THR A 126 16.39 -7.61 -20.61
C THR A 126 16.69 -9.03 -20.15
N ASP A 127 17.97 -9.37 -20.12
CA ASP A 127 18.53 -10.56 -19.45
C ASP A 127 19.00 -10.26 -18.01
N TYR A 128 18.67 -9.07 -17.50
CA TYR A 128 19.11 -8.53 -16.21
C TYR A 128 20.62 -8.30 -16.09
N SER A 129 21.34 -8.16 -17.20
CA SER A 129 22.78 -7.82 -17.16
C SER A 129 23.05 -6.40 -16.69
N SER A 130 22.09 -5.50 -16.92
CA SER A 130 22.17 -4.09 -16.54
C SER A 130 20.78 -3.57 -16.17
N VAL A 131 20.44 -3.65 -14.88
CA VAL A 131 19.24 -3.01 -14.30
C VAL A 131 19.71 -1.97 -13.30
N PRO A 132 19.33 -0.69 -13.42
CA PRO A 132 19.76 0.34 -12.51
C PRO A 132 19.04 0.28 -11.17
N GLY A 133 19.74 0.55 -10.08
CA GLY A 133 19.12 0.77 -8.76
C GLY A 133 18.49 -0.47 -8.11
N GLY A 134 17.67 -0.22 -7.09
CA GLY A 134 16.87 -1.22 -6.40
C GLY A 134 15.49 -1.36 -7.04
N ALA A 135 14.90 -2.54 -6.96
CA ALA A 135 13.55 -2.77 -7.46
C ALA A 135 12.49 -2.42 -6.41
N ASP A 136 11.45 -1.71 -6.83
CA ASP A 136 10.29 -1.39 -6.01
C ASP A 136 9.48 -2.67 -5.67
N LYS A 137 9.38 -3.56 -6.67
CA LYS A 137 8.81 -4.90 -6.57
C LYS A 137 9.32 -5.78 -7.70
N LEU A 138 9.23 -7.11 -7.50
CA LEU A 138 9.42 -8.09 -8.56
C LEU A 138 8.10 -8.79 -8.82
N TYR A 139 7.94 -9.36 -10.01
CA TYR A 139 6.79 -10.21 -10.29
C TYR A 139 7.11 -11.32 -11.29
N ALA A 140 6.35 -12.41 -11.18
CA ALA A 140 6.37 -13.51 -12.14
C ALA A 140 4.94 -13.79 -12.62
N LEU A 141 4.75 -14.03 -13.92
CA LEU A 141 3.49 -14.51 -14.46
C LEU A 141 3.37 -16.00 -14.17
N ILE A 142 2.27 -16.40 -13.53
CA ILE A 142 1.99 -17.79 -13.20
C ILE A 142 1.00 -18.33 -14.24
N GLU A 143 1.51 -19.11 -15.16
CA GLU A 143 0.75 -19.73 -16.28
C GLU A 143 0.35 -21.18 -15.97
N GLY A 144 0.86 -21.77 -14.86
CA GLY A 144 0.55 -23.11 -14.43
C GLY A 144 0.86 -23.34 -12.94
N PRO A 145 0.20 -24.32 -12.30
CA PRO A 145 0.30 -24.54 -10.84
C PRO A 145 1.73 -24.86 -10.38
N ASP A 146 2.48 -25.61 -11.17
CA ASP A 146 3.84 -26.07 -10.82
C ASP A 146 4.88 -24.94 -10.79
N GLN A 147 4.53 -23.74 -11.33
CA GLN A 147 5.49 -22.64 -11.43
C GLN A 147 5.79 -21.98 -10.08
N LEU A 148 4.84 -22.00 -9.14
CA LEU A 148 5.11 -21.54 -7.76
C LEU A 148 6.13 -22.42 -7.06
N ASP A 149 6.09 -23.72 -7.32
CA ASP A 149 7.05 -24.69 -6.77
C ASP A 149 8.48 -24.49 -7.33
N LEU A 150 8.60 -23.84 -8.50
CA LEU A 150 9.90 -23.45 -9.05
C LEU A 150 10.44 -22.16 -8.41
N ILE A 151 9.57 -21.26 -7.95
CA ILE A 151 9.95 -19.97 -7.36
C ILE A 151 10.27 -20.10 -5.88
N THR A 152 9.40 -20.76 -5.13
CA THR A 152 9.44 -20.81 -3.66
C THR A 152 10.80 -21.28 -3.10
N PRO A 153 11.44 -22.35 -3.61
CA PRO A 153 12.74 -22.80 -3.09
C PRO A 153 13.91 -21.85 -3.38
N LEU A 154 13.73 -20.95 -4.36
CA LEU A 154 14.75 -19.97 -4.77
C LEU A 154 14.54 -18.60 -4.15
N LEU A 155 13.40 -18.38 -3.50
CA LEU A 155 13.03 -17.08 -2.94
C LEU A 155 14.02 -16.67 -1.84
N PRO A 156 14.74 -15.55 -1.99
CA PRO A 156 15.61 -15.05 -0.93
C PRO A 156 14.85 -14.83 0.38
N LYS A 157 15.49 -15.09 1.50
CA LYS A 157 14.86 -14.97 2.84
C LYS A 157 14.41 -13.55 3.19
N GLU A 158 15.02 -12.56 2.57
CA GLU A 158 14.69 -11.13 2.70
C GLU A 158 13.39 -10.76 1.98
N LEU A 159 12.90 -11.63 1.09
CA LEU A 159 11.72 -11.39 0.27
C LEU A 159 10.54 -12.24 0.74
N TYR A 160 9.34 -11.80 0.38
CA TYR A 160 8.13 -12.59 0.47
C TYR A 160 7.39 -12.59 -0.87
N LEU A 161 6.53 -13.57 -1.08
CA LEU A 161 5.74 -13.76 -2.28
C LEU A 161 4.25 -13.80 -1.91
N ASN A 162 3.45 -13.00 -2.63
CA ASN A 162 2.00 -13.09 -2.63
C ASN A 162 1.49 -13.40 -4.03
N LEU A 163 0.59 -14.37 -4.15
CA LEU A 163 -0.10 -14.65 -5.40
C LEU A 163 -1.37 -13.79 -5.47
N THR A 164 -1.46 -12.96 -6.51
CA THR A 164 -2.66 -12.15 -6.76
C THR A 164 -3.76 -12.98 -7.44
N ARG A 165 -5.00 -12.47 -7.44
CA ARG A 165 -6.14 -13.10 -8.13
C ARG A 165 -5.92 -13.30 -9.63
N ASP A 166 -5.08 -12.46 -10.25
CA ASP A 166 -4.72 -12.52 -11.68
C ASP A 166 -3.55 -13.47 -11.98
N ASN A 167 -3.22 -14.36 -11.05
CA ASN A 167 -2.08 -15.28 -11.15
C ASN A 167 -0.74 -14.56 -11.37
N LEU A 168 -0.56 -13.43 -10.70
CA LEU A 168 0.71 -12.73 -10.63
C LEU A 168 1.38 -13.06 -9.29
N ALA A 169 2.54 -13.69 -9.31
CA ALA A 169 3.37 -13.82 -8.11
C ALA A 169 4.08 -12.48 -7.89
N MET A 170 3.60 -11.69 -6.96
CA MET A 170 4.21 -10.42 -6.54
C MET A 170 5.21 -10.69 -5.43
N ILE A 171 6.44 -10.21 -5.61
CA ILE A 171 7.56 -10.45 -4.69
C ILE A 171 8.09 -9.11 -4.20
N MET A 172 8.18 -8.95 -2.90
CA MET A 172 8.58 -7.71 -2.24
C MET A 172 9.55 -7.97 -1.08
N HIS A 173 10.22 -6.93 -0.64
CA HIS A 173 11.04 -7.00 0.57
C HIS A 173 10.14 -7.30 1.80
N ARG A 174 10.58 -8.17 2.72
CA ARG A 174 9.77 -8.57 3.89
C ARG A 174 9.35 -7.42 4.78
N GLU A 175 10.16 -6.38 4.85
CA GLU A 175 9.83 -5.18 5.63
C GLU A 175 8.99 -4.16 4.83
N ALA A 176 8.71 -4.41 3.56
CA ALA A 176 7.79 -3.59 2.76
C ALA A 176 6.35 -3.99 3.09
N THR A 177 5.85 -3.54 4.24
CA THR A 177 4.46 -3.67 4.68
C THR A 177 3.85 -2.30 4.93
N LYS A 178 2.53 -2.16 4.73
CA LYS A 178 1.86 -0.88 4.97
C LYS A 178 2.13 -0.38 6.39
N PHE A 179 2.09 -1.26 7.37
CA PHE A 179 2.34 -0.91 8.77
C PHE A 179 3.74 -0.36 9.00
N ASN A 180 4.80 -1.01 8.49
CA ASN A 180 6.17 -0.53 8.63
C ASN A 180 6.37 0.85 8.00
N GLY A 181 5.79 1.06 6.80
CA GLY A 181 5.80 2.38 6.16
C GLY A 181 5.09 3.45 7.00
N VAL A 182 3.93 3.11 7.57
CA VAL A 182 3.16 3.98 8.46
C VAL A 182 3.94 4.31 9.73
N LEU A 183 4.60 3.32 10.35
CA LEU A 183 5.43 3.55 11.52
C LEU A 183 6.59 4.52 11.25
N ALA A 184 7.18 4.44 10.06
CA ALA A 184 8.23 5.38 9.68
C ALA A 184 7.68 6.82 9.59
N VAL A 185 6.49 7.01 9.04
CA VAL A 185 5.80 8.31 9.02
C VAL A 185 5.43 8.76 10.43
N ALA A 186 4.89 7.86 11.27
CA ALA A 186 4.50 8.17 12.65
C ALA A 186 5.67 8.64 13.51
N ARG A 187 6.86 8.05 13.34
CA ARG A 187 8.09 8.45 14.04
C ARG A 187 8.50 9.88 13.70
N GLU A 188 8.31 10.36 12.48
CA GLU A 188 8.59 11.76 12.10
C GLU A 188 7.71 12.77 12.86
N PHE A 189 6.53 12.33 13.32
CA PHE A 189 5.60 13.14 14.11
C PHE A 189 5.61 12.81 15.60
N ASN A 190 6.48 11.91 16.09
CA ASN A 190 6.51 11.41 17.47
C ASN A 190 5.16 10.81 17.92
N ILE A 191 4.50 10.05 17.06
CA ILE A 191 3.21 9.40 17.30
C ILE A 191 3.44 7.91 17.56
N ALA A 192 2.86 7.39 18.64
CA ALA A 192 2.91 5.98 18.99
C ALA A 192 1.86 5.17 18.23
N GLU A 193 2.09 3.86 18.06
CA GLU A 193 1.18 2.93 17.38
C GLU A 193 -0.23 2.97 17.96
N SER A 194 -0.35 3.03 19.29
CA SER A 194 -1.63 3.11 20.01
C SER A 194 -2.40 4.43 19.79
N GLU A 195 -1.79 5.43 19.13
CA GLU A 195 -2.38 6.72 18.81
C GLU A 195 -2.83 6.81 17.33
N ILE A 196 -2.78 5.67 16.61
CA ILE A 196 -3.11 5.57 15.18
C ILE A 196 -4.45 4.88 14.99
N ILE A 197 -5.33 5.45 14.16
CA ILE A 197 -6.48 4.76 13.57
C ILE A 197 -6.14 4.40 12.13
N ALA A 198 -6.44 3.16 11.74
CA ALA A 198 -6.24 2.67 10.38
C ALA A 198 -7.54 2.20 9.74
N PHE A 199 -7.75 2.54 8.45
CA PHE A 199 -8.85 2.08 7.62
C PHE A 199 -8.33 1.26 6.45
N GLY A 200 -9.01 0.14 6.13
CA GLY A 200 -8.64 -0.72 5.03
C GLY A 200 -9.75 -1.70 4.64
N ASP A 201 -9.59 -2.37 3.50
CA ASP A 201 -10.62 -3.26 2.95
C ASP A 201 -10.10 -4.63 2.48
N ASP A 202 -8.81 -4.78 2.17
CA ASP A 202 -8.28 -6.01 1.59
C ASP A 202 -7.11 -6.58 2.42
N VAL A 203 -6.68 -7.79 2.07
CA VAL A 203 -5.68 -8.60 2.79
C VAL A 203 -4.36 -7.86 3.00
N ASN A 204 -3.97 -6.95 2.09
CA ASN A 204 -2.77 -6.12 2.24
C ASN A 204 -2.88 -5.05 3.34
N ASP A 205 -4.08 -4.82 3.91
CA ASP A 205 -4.31 -3.94 5.05
C ASP A 205 -4.24 -4.68 6.39
N LYS A 206 -4.25 -6.02 6.37
CA LYS A 206 -4.33 -6.86 7.57
C LYS A 206 -3.28 -6.49 8.62
N ASP A 207 -2.03 -6.36 8.22
CA ASP A 207 -0.90 -5.98 9.06
C ASP A 207 -1.12 -4.60 9.70
N LEU A 208 -1.57 -3.64 8.90
CA LEU A 208 -1.86 -2.28 9.35
C LEU A 208 -3.02 -2.24 10.36
N LEU A 209 -4.13 -2.92 10.06
CA LEU A 209 -5.33 -2.92 10.93
C LEU A 209 -5.08 -3.62 12.27
N LEU A 210 -4.31 -4.73 12.27
CA LEU A 210 -4.00 -5.49 13.49
C LEU A 210 -3.05 -4.79 14.44
N ASN A 211 -2.16 -3.93 13.93
CA ASN A 211 -1.08 -3.32 14.71
C ASN A 211 -1.27 -1.83 14.98
N ALA A 212 -2.24 -1.17 14.35
CA ALA A 212 -2.65 0.19 14.72
C ALA A 212 -3.35 0.19 16.10
N GLY A 213 -3.43 1.34 16.73
CA GLY A 213 -4.17 1.51 17.98
C GLY A 213 -5.67 1.23 17.84
N LEU A 214 -6.20 1.39 16.62
CA LEU A 214 -7.57 1.03 16.25
C LEU A 214 -7.64 0.69 14.77
N GLY A 215 -8.07 -0.52 14.44
CA GLY A 215 -8.30 -0.99 13.08
C GLY A 215 -9.78 -0.92 12.70
N VAL A 216 -10.11 -0.25 11.60
CA VAL A 216 -11.49 -0.09 11.11
C VAL A 216 -11.58 -0.70 9.70
N ALA A 217 -12.36 -1.76 9.54
CA ALA A 217 -12.65 -2.36 8.25
C ALA A 217 -13.75 -1.59 7.52
N MET A 218 -13.64 -1.48 6.20
CA MET A 218 -14.71 -0.94 5.37
C MET A 218 -15.89 -1.90 5.29
N GLY A 219 -17.11 -1.41 5.11
CA GLY A 219 -18.30 -2.23 4.91
C GLY A 219 -18.23 -3.14 3.68
N ASN A 220 -17.48 -2.74 2.66
CA ASN A 220 -17.16 -3.51 1.45
C ASN A 220 -15.92 -4.41 1.57
N SER A 221 -15.24 -4.46 2.72
CA SER A 221 -14.06 -5.29 2.94
C SER A 221 -14.34 -6.78 2.72
N VAL A 222 -13.28 -7.51 2.38
CA VAL A 222 -13.31 -8.98 2.42
C VAL A 222 -13.57 -9.48 3.84
N GLU A 223 -14.21 -10.63 3.97
CA GLU A 223 -14.65 -11.15 5.27
C GLU A 223 -13.50 -11.34 6.27
N GLU A 224 -12.34 -11.78 5.76
CA GLU A 224 -11.14 -11.96 6.60
C GLU A 224 -10.75 -10.65 7.32
N ILE A 225 -10.90 -9.50 6.66
CA ILE A 225 -10.55 -8.18 7.21
C ILE A 225 -11.60 -7.72 8.22
N LYS A 226 -12.88 -7.96 7.96
CA LYS A 226 -13.96 -7.65 8.92
C LYS A 226 -13.81 -8.43 10.23
N LEU A 227 -13.35 -9.68 10.16
CA LEU A 227 -13.15 -10.54 11.34
C LEU A 227 -12.02 -10.10 12.27
N ILE A 228 -11.03 -9.39 11.76
CA ILE A 228 -9.85 -8.98 12.53
C ILE A 228 -9.86 -7.52 12.98
N ALA A 229 -10.76 -6.71 12.41
CA ALA A 229 -10.88 -5.30 12.74
C ALA A 229 -11.61 -5.06 14.05
N ASP A 230 -11.28 -3.98 14.74
CA ASP A 230 -11.98 -3.54 15.97
C ASP A 230 -13.38 -3.01 15.66
N TYR A 231 -13.55 -2.35 14.50
CA TYR A 231 -14.82 -1.79 14.03
C TYR A 231 -15.02 -2.05 12.54
N ILE A 232 -16.29 -2.00 12.12
CA ILE A 232 -16.68 -1.97 10.70
C ILE A 232 -17.42 -0.66 10.45
N CYS A 233 -16.97 0.12 9.49
CA CYS A 233 -17.66 1.35 9.06
C CYS A 233 -18.57 1.09 7.84
N ASP A 234 -19.16 2.16 7.27
CA ASP A 234 -19.93 2.09 6.02
C ASP A 234 -19.02 1.78 4.82
N THR A 235 -19.59 1.57 3.64
CA THR A 235 -18.84 1.30 2.42
C THR A 235 -18.09 2.54 1.91
N ASN A 236 -17.10 2.33 1.06
CA ASN A 236 -16.37 3.40 0.38
C ASN A 236 -17.30 4.31 -0.46
N ASP A 237 -18.27 3.75 -1.18
CA ASP A 237 -19.23 4.51 -1.97
C ASP A 237 -20.18 5.37 -1.12
N ASN A 238 -20.32 5.02 0.16
CA ASN A 238 -21.09 5.75 1.15
C ASN A 238 -20.24 6.67 2.04
N ASP A 239 -19.00 7.01 1.66
CA ASP A 239 -18.08 7.84 2.44
C ASP A 239 -17.79 7.27 3.85
N GLY A 240 -17.61 5.95 3.97
CA GLY A 240 -17.52 5.23 5.24
C GLY A 240 -16.44 5.77 6.17
N VAL A 241 -15.23 6.04 5.67
CA VAL A 241 -14.12 6.65 6.44
C VAL A 241 -14.55 7.98 7.05
N ALA A 242 -15.11 8.87 6.23
CA ALA A 242 -15.49 10.22 6.67
C ALA A 242 -16.64 10.20 7.68
N LYS A 243 -17.66 9.37 7.47
CA LYS A 243 -18.78 9.22 8.41
C LYS A 243 -18.27 8.71 9.76
N TRP A 244 -17.45 7.67 9.75
CA TRP A 244 -16.90 7.10 10.97
C TRP A 244 -16.07 8.13 11.75
N LEU A 245 -15.19 8.88 11.08
CA LEU A 245 -14.38 9.93 11.69
C LEU A 245 -15.24 11.07 12.25
N ASN A 246 -16.29 11.48 11.53
CA ASN A 246 -17.19 12.51 12.01
C ASN A 246 -17.93 12.08 13.29
N GLU A 247 -18.34 10.83 13.38
CA GLU A 247 -19.13 10.30 14.51
C GLU A 247 -18.26 10.02 15.73
N ASN A 248 -17.08 9.46 15.56
CA ASN A 248 -16.27 8.92 16.65
C ASN A 248 -15.10 9.83 17.05
N ILE A 249 -14.66 10.74 16.18
CA ILE A 249 -13.54 11.65 16.48
C ILE A 249 -14.04 13.08 16.61
N LEU A 250 -14.74 13.60 15.60
CA LEU A 250 -15.09 15.01 15.58
C LEU A 250 -16.21 15.37 16.55
N LYS A 251 -17.25 14.54 16.70
CA LYS A 251 -18.35 14.80 17.65
C LYS A 251 -17.90 14.65 19.12
N THR A 252 -17.15 13.60 19.43
CA THR A 252 -16.63 13.35 20.79
C THR A 252 -15.71 14.48 21.23
N TRP A 253 -14.88 15.00 20.35
CA TRP A 253 -14.01 16.14 20.64
C TRP A 253 -14.79 17.41 20.99
N PHE A 254 -15.93 17.68 20.31
CA PHE A 254 -16.79 18.83 20.62
C PHE A 254 -17.44 18.71 22.00
N GLU A 255 -17.88 17.52 22.39
CA GLU A 255 -18.47 17.27 23.72
C GLU A 255 -17.45 17.44 24.85
N GLU A 256 -16.20 17.05 24.66
CA GLU A 256 -15.13 17.19 25.65
C GLU A 256 -14.57 18.61 25.79
N ASN A 257 -14.63 19.45 24.74
CA ASN A 257 -14.03 20.78 24.74
C ASN A 257 -15.05 21.93 24.85
N MET A 258 -16.35 21.63 24.89
CA MET A 258 -17.43 22.61 25.12
C MET A 258 -18.00 22.56 26.56
N ASN A 259 -17.51 21.68 27.43
CA ASN A 259 -17.80 21.60 28.85
C ASN A 259 -16.60 22.10 29.64
#